data_ae8c7b2d2cda417db7caf7cb057d80f1
#
_entry.id   ae8c7b2d2cda417db7caf7cb057d80f1
#
_cell.length_a   1.000
_cell.length_b   1.000
_cell.length_c   1.000
_cell.angle_alpha   90.00
_cell.angle_beta   90.00
_cell.angle_gamma   90.00
#
_symmetry.space_group_name_H-M   'P 1'
#
loop_
_entity.id
_entity.type
_entity.pdbx_description
1 polymer ?
#
loop_
_entity_poly.entity_id
_entity_poly.type
_entity_poly.pdbx_seq_one_letter_code
_entity_poly.pdbx_strand_id
1 'polypeptide(L)'
;MISFEGVKNKIKNIYSPVDDFLVTYFHKGELGNNILVKYILKELFVYFVVAFLVFFMIFFVNQILLDMENLLSKSAPIDDVMRIMVYSIPMIIAQSAPYATLVGFLMCLGGMMSNNEILIFRAAGFSFFRILVPVISMGLLISIVSFFVNDYLMPLGRIKYNKLLRNIMQSTPTIELESNSVKHLDNSNIIMGTVTDNTVSDLVLFNTDGDSDTIIIAGDSSLIGSKKEGVLMELTMNDATVISINRNEKQNFDVLQSSKSTYNVFETTVMGTTRRSAGEMTTYDLKKEIKRLKEENGDESYVSFWIMEFYKKFSIPFGSVFFSFLAFSIAFLFGKHNGLTMGLFLGIIICVLNWAMQILGQMFVVRVEWDPFWCIWVPNMVVGILGFIFYLVLVRK
;
A
#
# COMPACT_ATOMS: atom_id res chain seq x y z
N MET A 1 -23.44 -15.68 47.45
CA MET A 1 -22.32 -14.74 47.76
C MET A 1 -21.03 -15.45 47.41
N ILE A 2 -20.56 -15.26 46.18
CA ILE A 2 -19.33 -15.91 45.69
C ILE A 2 -18.15 -15.12 46.27
N SER A 3 -17.34 -15.78 47.10
CA SER A 3 -16.25 -15.17 47.83
C SER A 3 -15.19 -14.62 46.83
N PHE A 4 -14.91 -13.33 46.95
CA PHE A 4 -13.87 -12.60 46.17
C PHE A 4 -12.49 -13.26 46.28
N GLU A 5 -12.20 -14.00 47.34
CA GLU A 5 -10.96 -14.74 47.53
C GLU A 5 -10.85 -15.97 46.60
N GLY A 6 -11.93 -16.65 46.28
CA GLY A 6 -11.94 -17.78 45.36
C GLY A 6 -11.63 -17.36 43.92
N VAL A 7 -12.05 -16.17 43.49
CA VAL A 7 -11.78 -15.61 42.18
C VAL A 7 -10.31 -15.12 42.10
N LYS A 8 -9.81 -14.51 43.17
CA LYS A 8 -8.43 -14.03 43.26
C LYS A 8 -7.41 -15.19 43.24
N ASN A 9 -7.71 -16.31 43.88
CA ASN A 9 -6.85 -17.51 43.85
C ASN A 9 -6.95 -18.23 42.49
N LYS A 10 -8.09 -18.23 41.82
CA LYS A 10 -8.21 -18.80 40.48
C LYS A 10 -7.46 -17.97 39.42
N ILE A 11 -7.50 -16.63 39.54
CA ILE A 11 -6.74 -15.72 38.70
C ILE A 11 -5.23 -15.88 38.95
N LYS A 12 -4.80 -16.00 40.22
CA LYS A 12 -3.39 -16.22 40.58
C LYS A 12 -2.84 -17.53 40.02
N ASN A 13 -3.65 -18.63 40.02
CA ASN A 13 -3.27 -19.92 39.44
C ASN A 13 -3.25 -19.93 37.88
N ILE A 14 -3.91 -19.00 37.23
CA ILE A 14 -3.85 -18.82 35.76
C ILE A 14 -2.63 -17.97 35.37
N TYR A 15 -2.24 -17.00 36.20
CA TYR A 15 -1.09 -16.12 35.95
C TYR A 15 0.25 -16.71 36.42
N SER A 16 0.26 -17.62 37.44
CA SER A 16 1.51 -18.21 37.96
C SER A 16 2.35 -18.92 36.89
N PRO A 17 1.82 -19.69 35.93
CA PRO A 17 2.62 -20.28 34.89
C PRO A 17 3.18 -19.28 33.86
N VAL A 18 2.51 -18.14 33.69
CA VAL A 18 2.99 -17.07 32.80
C VAL A 18 4.07 -16.22 33.49
N ASP A 19 3.89 -15.93 34.79
CA ASP A 19 4.89 -15.22 35.59
C ASP A 19 6.13 -16.09 35.82
N ASP A 20 5.99 -17.39 36.16
CA ASP A 20 7.11 -18.30 36.24
C ASP A 20 7.82 -18.53 34.91
N PHE A 21 7.08 -18.51 33.80
CA PHE A 21 7.62 -18.55 32.45
C PHE A 21 8.43 -17.31 32.12
N LEU A 22 7.87 -16.11 32.34
CA LEU A 22 8.55 -14.84 32.11
C LEU A 22 9.79 -14.70 33.02
N VAL A 23 9.67 -15.03 34.29
CA VAL A 23 10.78 -15.01 35.26
C VAL A 23 11.86 -16.01 34.88
N THR A 24 11.51 -17.24 34.50
CA THR A 24 12.49 -18.27 34.09
C THR A 24 13.20 -17.91 32.78
N TYR A 25 12.48 -17.26 31.85
CA TYR A 25 13.03 -16.90 30.54
C TYR A 25 13.83 -15.59 30.58
N PHE A 26 13.39 -14.61 31.36
CA PHE A 26 14.03 -13.27 31.42
C PHE A 26 15.05 -13.11 32.56
N HIS A 27 14.93 -13.86 33.68
CA HIS A 27 15.77 -13.66 34.85
C HIS A 27 17.07 -14.47 34.87
N LYS A 28 17.18 -15.51 34.04
CA LYS A 28 18.39 -16.35 34.03
C LYS A 28 19.51 -15.92 33.09
N GLY A 29 19.40 -14.80 32.40
CA GLY A 29 20.48 -14.34 31.50
C GLY A 29 20.83 -15.28 30.32
N GLU A 30 20.08 -16.36 30.15
CA GLU A 30 20.34 -17.40 29.15
C GLU A 30 19.94 -17.00 27.72
N LEU A 31 19.08 -16.01 27.55
CA LEU A 31 18.69 -15.47 26.20
C LEU A 31 19.90 -14.93 25.45
N GLY A 32 20.83 -14.30 26.12
CA GLY A 32 22.04 -13.74 25.50
C GLY A 32 23.08 -14.79 25.08
N ASN A 33 23.09 -15.98 25.69
CA ASN A 33 24.09 -17.02 25.49
C ASN A 33 23.55 -18.33 24.90
N ASN A 34 22.24 -18.38 24.58
CA ASN A 34 21.62 -19.60 24.05
C ASN A 34 22.03 -19.79 22.58
N ILE A 35 22.93 -20.71 22.33
CA ILE A 35 23.50 -21.04 21.02
C ILE A 35 22.39 -21.37 20.02
N LEU A 36 21.33 -22.08 20.46
CA LEU A 36 20.19 -22.46 19.64
C LEU A 36 19.42 -21.23 19.13
N VAL A 37 19.12 -20.30 20.03
CA VAL A 37 18.37 -19.08 19.67
C VAL A 37 19.16 -18.24 18.66
N LYS A 38 20.47 -18.07 18.91
CA LYS A 38 21.34 -17.35 17.98
C LYS A 38 21.41 -18.04 16.61
N TYR A 39 21.49 -19.37 16.60
CA TYR A 39 21.50 -20.15 15.37
C TYR A 39 20.22 -19.96 14.58
N ILE A 40 19.05 -20.16 15.21
CA ILE A 40 17.74 -19.99 14.55
C ILE A 40 17.58 -18.55 14.02
N LEU A 41 17.90 -17.53 14.82
CA LEU A 41 17.79 -16.13 14.40
C LEU A 41 18.71 -15.80 13.22
N LYS A 42 19.94 -16.32 13.22
CA LYS A 42 20.88 -16.13 12.13
C LYS A 42 20.36 -16.75 10.82
N GLU A 43 19.91 -18.00 10.88
CA GLU A 43 19.37 -18.69 9.70
C GLU A 43 18.09 -18.00 9.19
N LEU A 44 17.15 -17.65 10.07
CA LEU A 44 15.94 -16.91 9.70
C LEU A 44 16.29 -15.58 9.02
N PHE A 45 17.30 -14.86 9.53
CA PHE A 45 17.72 -13.60 8.94
C PHE A 45 18.31 -13.78 7.54
N VAL A 46 19.15 -14.79 7.33
CA VAL A 46 19.74 -15.07 6.02
C VAL A 46 18.66 -15.42 4.99
N TYR A 47 17.75 -16.34 5.33
CA TYR A 47 16.66 -16.70 4.42
C TYR A 47 15.67 -15.54 4.20
N PHE A 48 15.41 -14.72 5.24
CA PHE A 48 14.64 -13.50 5.09
C PHE A 48 15.28 -12.53 4.09
N VAL A 49 16.58 -12.27 4.19
CA VAL A 49 17.29 -11.35 3.27
C VAL A 49 17.22 -11.86 1.84
N VAL A 50 17.44 -13.16 1.63
CA VAL A 50 17.33 -13.74 0.28
C VAL A 50 15.93 -13.60 -0.27
N ALA A 51 14.91 -13.96 0.49
CA ALA A 51 13.52 -13.81 0.08
C ALA A 51 13.15 -12.33 -0.12
N PHE A 52 13.66 -11.44 0.74
CA PHE A 52 13.43 -10.00 0.63
C PHE A 52 13.98 -9.43 -0.67
N LEU A 53 15.19 -9.80 -1.07
CA LEU A 53 15.76 -9.36 -2.35
C LEU A 53 14.93 -9.83 -3.54
N VAL A 54 14.40 -11.06 -3.49
CA VAL A 54 13.53 -11.58 -4.56
C VAL A 54 12.22 -10.78 -4.63
N PHE A 55 11.51 -10.61 -3.51
CA PHE A 55 10.26 -9.85 -3.50
C PHE A 55 10.49 -8.37 -3.79
N PHE A 56 11.57 -7.78 -3.29
CA PHE A 56 11.97 -6.42 -3.61
C PHE A 56 12.14 -6.25 -5.13
N MET A 57 12.85 -7.16 -5.80
CA MET A 57 13.02 -7.12 -7.25
C MET A 57 11.69 -7.27 -8.00
N ILE A 58 10.80 -8.18 -7.56
CA ILE A 58 9.48 -8.35 -8.18
C ILE A 58 8.66 -7.05 -8.09
N PHE A 59 8.55 -6.46 -6.89
CA PHE A 59 7.81 -5.22 -6.71
C PHE A 59 8.49 -4.02 -7.37
N PHE A 60 9.83 -3.99 -7.41
CA PHE A 60 10.60 -2.95 -8.07
C PHE A 60 10.36 -2.96 -9.58
N VAL A 61 10.43 -4.12 -10.22
CA VAL A 61 10.13 -4.25 -11.64
C VAL A 61 8.68 -3.88 -11.95
N ASN A 62 7.73 -4.31 -11.12
CA ASN A 62 6.33 -3.92 -11.27
C ASN A 62 6.14 -2.40 -11.17
N GLN A 63 6.81 -1.74 -10.21
CA GLN A 63 6.74 -0.28 -10.06
C GLN A 63 7.36 0.43 -11.25
N ILE A 64 8.50 -0.07 -11.75
CA ILE A 64 9.12 0.47 -12.97
C ILE A 64 8.15 0.41 -14.15
N LEU A 65 7.50 -0.73 -14.37
CA LEU A 65 6.56 -0.88 -15.49
C LEU A 65 5.41 0.13 -15.41
N LEU A 66 4.83 0.32 -14.22
CA LEU A 66 3.77 1.30 -13.99
C LEU A 66 4.26 2.74 -14.19
N ASP A 67 5.45 3.07 -13.71
CA ASP A 67 6.01 4.41 -13.86
C ASP A 67 6.43 4.68 -15.31
N MET A 68 6.98 3.68 -16.02
CA MET A 68 7.40 3.80 -17.42
C MET A 68 6.23 4.04 -18.36
N GLU A 69 5.08 3.40 -18.15
CA GLU A 69 3.87 3.66 -18.94
C GLU A 69 3.48 5.15 -18.87
N ASN A 70 3.60 5.75 -17.68
CA ASN A 70 3.29 7.16 -17.45
C ASN A 70 4.38 8.15 -17.92
N LEU A 71 5.66 7.75 -17.91
CA LEU A 71 6.79 8.65 -18.14
C LEU A 71 7.33 8.59 -19.57
N LEU A 72 7.27 7.42 -20.24
CA LEU A 72 7.71 7.28 -21.64
C LEU A 72 6.84 8.11 -22.59
N SER A 73 5.53 8.16 -22.34
CA SER A 73 4.63 9.00 -23.12
C SER A 73 4.99 10.50 -23.02
N LYS A 74 5.73 10.90 -21.98
CA LYS A 74 6.06 12.31 -21.68
C LYS A 74 7.50 12.70 -22.04
N SER A 75 8.28 11.82 -22.69
CA SER A 75 9.70 12.08 -23.03
C SER A 75 10.53 12.61 -21.86
N ALA A 76 10.25 12.11 -20.64
CA ALA A 76 10.90 12.58 -19.43
C ALA A 76 12.42 12.35 -19.47
N PRO A 77 13.24 13.29 -18.95
CA PRO A 77 14.68 13.10 -18.84
C PRO A 77 15.02 11.85 -18.03
N ILE A 78 16.03 11.08 -18.46
CA ILE A 78 16.45 9.85 -17.78
C ILE A 78 16.80 10.08 -16.30
N ASP A 79 17.39 11.24 -15.96
CA ASP A 79 17.73 11.62 -14.60
C ASP A 79 16.47 11.72 -13.69
N ASP A 80 15.38 12.24 -14.23
CA ASP A 80 14.13 12.36 -13.48
C ASP A 80 13.45 11.01 -13.30
N VAL A 81 13.52 10.13 -14.32
CA VAL A 81 13.07 8.74 -14.22
C VAL A 81 13.82 8.00 -13.11
N MET A 82 15.16 8.11 -13.09
CA MET A 82 15.98 7.50 -12.03
C MET A 82 15.64 8.03 -10.64
N ARG A 83 15.38 9.33 -10.49
CA ARG A 83 14.95 9.92 -9.20
C ARG A 83 13.59 9.39 -8.76
N ILE A 84 12.62 9.26 -9.67
CA ILE A 84 11.30 8.68 -9.38
C ILE A 84 11.45 7.25 -8.85
N MET A 85 12.30 6.44 -9.50
CA MET A 85 12.59 5.07 -9.05
C MET A 85 13.16 5.05 -7.62
N VAL A 86 14.12 5.93 -7.31
CA VAL A 86 14.69 6.02 -5.95
C VAL A 86 13.65 6.44 -4.92
N TYR A 87 12.76 7.37 -5.27
CA TYR A 87 11.70 7.83 -4.35
C TYR A 87 10.61 6.76 -4.11
N SER A 88 10.47 5.78 -5.01
CA SER A 88 9.55 4.64 -4.86
C SER A 88 10.11 3.54 -3.93
N ILE A 89 11.43 3.49 -3.69
CA ILE A 89 12.09 2.43 -2.90
C ILE A 89 11.45 2.23 -1.52
N PRO A 90 11.16 3.25 -0.70
CA PRO A 90 10.57 3.03 0.63
C PRO A 90 9.22 2.30 0.59
N MET A 91 8.39 2.59 -0.41
CA MET A 91 7.11 1.92 -0.60
C MET A 91 7.31 0.43 -0.94
N ILE A 92 8.27 0.14 -1.81
CA ILE A 92 8.61 -1.23 -2.22
C ILE A 92 9.13 -2.04 -1.03
N ILE A 93 10.01 -1.45 -0.19
CA ILE A 93 10.52 -2.07 1.04
C ILE A 93 9.37 -2.43 1.99
N ALA A 94 8.46 -1.48 2.22
CA ALA A 94 7.33 -1.70 3.13
C ALA A 94 6.40 -2.83 2.67
N GLN A 95 6.19 -2.97 1.36
CA GLN A 95 5.34 -4.02 0.79
C GLN A 95 6.03 -5.38 0.74
N SER A 96 7.33 -5.43 0.43
CA SER A 96 8.07 -6.70 0.28
C SER A 96 8.37 -7.39 1.60
N ALA A 97 8.54 -6.65 2.70
CA ALA A 97 8.97 -7.21 3.98
C ALA A 97 8.03 -8.32 4.55
N PRO A 98 6.69 -8.15 4.59
CA PRO A 98 5.81 -9.21 5.10
C PRO A 98 5.86 -10.49 4.27
N TYR A 99 5.83 -10.39 2.94
CA TYR A 99 5.88 -11.55 2.04
C TYR A 99 7.23 -12.27 2.11
N ALA A 100 8.31 -11.51 2.21
CA ALA A 100 9.65 -12.05 2.42
C ALA A 100 9.76 -12.78 3.76
N THR A 101 9.09 -12.30 4.81
CA THR A 101 9.02 -12.98 6.11
C THR A 101 8.35 -14.34 5.98
N LEU A 102 7.20 -14.42 5.30
CA LEU A 102 6.51 -15.69 5.11
C LEU A 102 7.37 -16.70 4.37
N VAL A 103 7.82 -16.33 3.17
CA VAL A 103 8.57 -17.24 2.29
C VAL A 103 9.93 -17.59 2.88
N GLY A 104 10.67 -16.61 3.37
CA GLY A 104 11.99 -16.85 3.97
C GLY A 104 11.93 -17.74 5.21
N PHE A 105 10.92 -17.53 6.06
CA PHE A 105 10.75 -18.37 7.27
C PHE A 105 10.26 -19.77 6.93
N LEU A 106 9.37 -19.92 5.95
CA LEU A 106 8.95 -21.25 5.46
C LEU A 106 10.13 -22.03 4.87
N MET A 107 10.96 -21.37 4.07
CA MET A 107 12.15 -22.00 3.49
C MET A 107 13.16 -22.38 4.57
N CYS A 108 13.45 -21.49 5.51
CA CYS A 108 14.37 -21.72 6.60
C CYS A 108 13.92 -22.90 7.48
N LEU A 109 12.72 -22.79 8.06
CA LEU A 109 12.18 -23.79 8.98
C LEU A 109 11.88 -25.12 8.27
N GLY A 110 11.41 -25.05 7.01
CA GLY A 110 11.23 -26.22 6.16
C GLY A 110 12.54 -26.93 5.86
N GLY A 111 13.61 -26.18 5.59
CA GLY A 111 14.97 -26.70 5.41
C GLY A 111 15.50 -27.37 6.68
N MET A 112 15.39 -26.71 7.83
CA MET A 112 15.76 -27.28 9.13
C MET A 112 14.97 -28.56 9.45
N MET A 113 13.70 -28.62 9.07
CA MET A 113 12.87 -29.81 9.27
C MET A 113 13.30 -30.96 8.36
N SER A 114 13.60 -30.67 7.09
CA SER A 114 14.08 -31.65 6.11
C SER A 114 15.45 -32.21 6.46
N ASN A 115 16.34 -31.40 7.03
CA ASN A 115 17.66 -31.77 7.50
C ASN A 115 17.65 -32.50 8.88
N ASN A 116 16.46 -32.75 9.45
CA ASN A 116 16.26 -33.32 10.78
C ASN A 116 16.82 -32.48 11.95
N GLU A 117 17.20 -31.22 11.75
CA GLU A 117 17.74 -30.34 12.80
C GLU A 117 16.69 -30.12 13.91
N ILE A 118 15.45 -29.86 13.51
CA ILE A 118 14.33 -29.70 14.45
C ILE A 118 14.09 -30.98 15.25
N LEU A 119 14.25 -32.14 14.62
CA LEU A 119 14.14 -33.43 15.31
C LEU A 119 15.24 -33.60 16.40
N ILE A 120 16.48 -33.19 16.07
CA ILE A 120 17.59 -33.20 17.02
C ILE A 120 17.31 -32.26 18.20
N PHE A 121 16.81 -31.05 17.95
CA PHE A 121 16.42 -30.10 18.99
C PHE A 121 15.34 -30.69 19.90
N ARG A 122 14.34 -31.34 19.30
CA ARG A 122 13.28 -32.02 20.05
C ARG A 122 13.83 -33.20 20.91
N ALA A 123 14.72 -34.02 20.34
CA ALA A 123 15.37 -35.09 21.05
C ALA A 123 16.25 -34.58 22.21
N ALA A 124 16.83 -33.40 22.08
CA ALA A 124 17.56 -32.71 23.15
C ALA A 124 16.66 -32.06 24.22
N GLY A 125 15.31 -32.22 24.13
CA GLY A 125 14.36 -31.73 25.12
C GLY A 125 13.81 -30.33 24.90
N PHE A 126 14.06 -29.72 23.72
CA PHE A 126 13.48 -28.42 23.40
C PHE A 126 12.02 -28.57 23.00
N SER A 127 11.14 -27.81 23.66
CA SER A 127 9.71 -27.74 23.31
C SER A 127 9.48 -26.93 22.01
N PHE A 128 8.37 -27.19 21.33
CA PHE A 128 7.95 -26.39 20.17
C PHE A 128 7.87 -24.90 20.48
N PHE A 129 7.43 -24.56 21.69
CA PHE A 129 7.32 -23.18 22.13
C PHE A 129 8.67 -22.48 22.21
N ARG A 130 9.72 -23.14 22.67
CA ARG A 130 11.08 -22.58 22.71
C ARG A 130 11.65 -22.28 21.33
N ILE A 131 11.24 -23.02 20.29
CA ILE A 131 11.63 -22.76 18.90
C ILE A 131 10.73 -21.69 18.29
N LEU A 132 9.46 -21.57 18.70
CA LEU A 132 8.53 -20.55 18.23
C LEU A 132 8.94 -19.14 18.67
N VAL A 133 9.44 -18.99 19.91
CA VAL A 133 9.79 -17.65 20.45
C VAL A 133 10.78 -16.89 19.58
N PRO A 134 11.95 -17.41 19.15
CA PRO A 134 12.84 -16.70 18.25
C PRO A 134 12.23 -16.40 16.88
N VAL A 135 11.35 -17.26 16.36
CA VAL A 135 10.64 -17.03 15.09
C VAL A 135 9.70 -15.82 15.18
N ILE A 136 8.87 -15.79 16.23
CA ILE A 136 7.96 -14.65 16.46
C ILE A 136 8.76 -13.39 16.81
N SER A 137 9.82 -13.47 17.60
CA SER A 137 10.64 -12.30 17.93
C SER A 137 11.28 -11.66 16.69
N MET A 138 11.74 -12.48 15.74
CA MET A 138 12.27 -12.01 14.46
C MET A 138 11.16 -11.39 13.60
N GLY A 139 9.98 -12.03 13.52
CA GLY A 139 8.81 -11.49 12.83
C GLY A 139 8.36 -10.13 13.41
N LEU A 140 8.38 -10.00 14.74
CA LEU A 140 8.08 -8.75 15.43
C LEU A 140 9.11 -7.65 15.12
N LEU A 141 10.41 -8.00 15.14
CA LEU A 141 11.48 -7.06 14.79
C LEU A 141 11.31 -6.55 13.36
N ILE A 142 11.07 -7.44 12.40
CA ILE A 142 10.82 -7.08 11.00
C ILE A 142 9.57 -6.19 10.91
N SER A 143 8.50 -6.52 11.65
CA SER A 143 7.27 -5.73 11.71
C SER A 143 7.52 -4.30 12.19
N ILE A 144 8.31 -4.11 13.26
CA ILE A 144 8.65 -2.79 13.80
C ILE A 144 9.47 -1.98 12.78
N VAL A 145 10.48 -2.60 12.17
CA VAL A 145 11.29 -1.94 11.14
C VAL A 145 10.44 -1.57 9.93
N SER A 146 9.60 -2.48 9.45
CA SER A 146 8.68 -2.26 8.34
C SER A 146 7.67 -1.15 8.65
N PHE A 147 7.15 -1.08 9.89
CA PHE A 147 6.27 -0.01 10.33
C PHE A 147 6.98 1.35 10.28
N PHE A 148 8.21 1.43 10.78
CA PHE A 148 8.99 2.67 10.71
C PHE A 148 9.23 3.12 9.27
N VAL A 149 9.57 2.21 8.36
CA VAL A 149 9.72 2.51 6.93
C VAL A 149 8.40 3.01 6.33
N ASN A 150 7.29 2.32 6.64
CA ASN A 150 5.95 2.63 6.11
C ASN A 150 5.38 3.95 6.65
N ASP A 151 5.66 4.30 7.91
CA ASP A 151 5.09 5.50 8.54
C ASP A 151 5.94 6.74 8.35
N TYR A 152 7.27 6.61 8.23
CA TYR A 152 8.18 7.74 8.15
C TYR A 152 8.85 7.88 6.78
N LEU A 153 9.49 6.83 6.26
CA LEU A 153 10.25 6.92 5.01
C LEU A 153 9.35 6.96 3.76
N MET A 154 8.26 6.20 3.77
CA MET A 154 7.33 6.15 2.65
C MET A 154 6.67 7.52 2.36
N PRO A 155 6.13 8.27 3.33
CA PRO A 155 5.59 9.61 3.10
C PRO A 155 6.61 10.58 2.51
N LEU A 156 7.85 10.57 3.00
CA LEU A 156 8.92 11.40 2.47
C LEU A 156 9.25 11.06 1.00
N GLY A 157 9.30 9.78 0.68
CA GLY A 157 9.49 9.32 -0.69
C GLY A 157 8.33 9.77 -1.59
N ARG A 158 7.10 9.58 -1.13
CA ARG A 158 5.87 9.88 -1.87
C ARG A 158 5.72 11.38 -2.17
N ILE A 159 6.03 12.25 -1.21
CA ILE A 159 6.04 13.72 -1.42
C ILE A 159 7.03 14.10 -2.54
N LYS A 160 8.26 13.57 -2.50
CA LYS A 160 9.26 13.87 -3.52
C LYS A 160 8.88 13.29 -4.88
N TYR A 161 8.35 12.08 -4.89
CA TYR A 161 7.83 11.41 -6.08
C TYR A 161 6.74 12.25 -6.75
N ASN A 162 5.68 12.61 -6.03
CA ASN A 162 4.57 13.39 -6.57
C ASN A 162 5.01 14.78 -7.02
N LYS A 163 5.91 15.44 -6.26
CA LYS A 163 6.47 16.73 -6.67
C LYS A 163 7.22 16.64 -8.00
N LEU A 164 8.05 15.61 -8.17
CA LEU A 164 8.80 15.42 -9.41
C LEU A 164 7.89 15.05 -10.58
N LEU A 165 6.90 14.19 -10.33
CA LEU A 165 5.90 13.82 -11.33
C LEU A 165 5.13 15.06 -11.83
N ARG A 166 4.70 15.95 -10.92
CA ARG A 166 4.05 17.23 -11.28
C ARG A 166 4.96 18.10 -12.15
N ASN A 167 6.25 18.23 -11.78
CA ASN A 167 7.20 19.02 -12.55
C ASN A 167 7.34 18.48 -14.00
N ILE A 168 7.40 17.14 -14.16
CA ILE A 168 7.46 16.52 -15.48
C ILE A 168 6.17 16.81 -16.26
N MET A 169 5.01 16.68 -15.61
CA MET A 169 3.72 16.98 -16.26
C MET A 169 3.59 18.45 -16.67
N GLN A 170 4.13 19.38 -15.89
CA GLN A 170 4.13 20.81 -16.23
C GLN A 170 5.12 21.17 -17.33
N SER A 171 6.24 20.46 -17.44
CA SER A 171 7.27 20.76 -18.45
C SER A 171 6.91 20.26 -19.85
N THR A 172 6.02 19.28 -19.96
CA THR A 172 5.61 18.67 -21.24
C THR A 172 4.09 18.50 -21.35
N PRO A 173 3.32 19.61 -21.34
CA PRO A 173 1.85 19.54 -21.32
C PRO A 173 1.25 18.95 -22.61
N THR A 174 1.92 19.08 -23.74
CA THR A 174 1.46 18.61 -25.06
C THR A 174 1.45 17.10 -25.22
N ILE A 175 2.25 16.37 -24.43
CA ILE A 175 2.40 14.91 -24.60
C ILE A 175 1.20 14.12 -24.02
N GLU A 176 0.39 14.73 -23.15
CA GLU A 176 -0.84 14.09 -22.64
C GLU A 176 -2.02 14.16 -23.61
N LEU A 177 -1.88 14.95 -24.67
CA LEU A 177 -2.93 15.15 -25.65
C LEU A 177 -2.66 14.27 -26.88
N GLU A 178 -3.25 13.12 -26.91
CA GLU A 178 -3.20 12.22 -28.07
C GLU A 178 -4.15 12.73 -29.17
N SER A 179 -3.70 12.69 -30.41
CA SER A 179 -4.55 13.04 -31.57
C SER A 179 -5.78 12.12 -31.63
N ASN A 180 -6.93 12.67 -31.91
CA ASN A 180 -8.21 11.98 -32.01
C ASN A 180 -8.61 11.23 -30.73
N SER A 181 -8.36 11.83 -29.57
CA SER A 181 -8.64 11.24 -28.27
C SER A 181 -9.71 12.00 -27.48
N VAL A 182 -10.33 11.29 -26.55
CA VAL A 182 -11.26 11.86 -25.57
C VAL A 182 -10.66 11.64 -24.20
N LYS A 183 -10.37 12.73 -23.48
CA LYS A 183 -9.90 12.66 -22.09
C LYS A 183 -11.01 13.06 -21.14
N HIS A 184 -11.23 12.20 -20.15
CA HIS A 184 -12.15 12.44 -19.05
C HIS A 184 -11.37 13.08 -17.88
N LEU A 185 -11.77 14.25 -17.49
CA LEU A 185 -11.35 14.97 -16.29
C LEU A 185 -12.54 15.01 -15.33
N ASP A 186 -12.33 15.08 -14.04
CA ASP A 186 -13.40 14.94 -13.01
C ASP A 186 -14.78 15.53 -13.41
N ASN A 187 -14.83 16.82 -13.76
CA ASN A 187 -16.06 17.51 -14.18
C ASN A 187 -16.02 17.96 -15.65
N SER A 188 -15.01 17.54 -16.42
CA SER A 188 -14.81 18.02 -17.79
C SER A 188 -14.40 16.88 -18.71
N ASN A 189 -14.89 16.92 -19.93
CA ASN A 189 -14.45 16.02 -21.01
C ASN A 189 -13.82 16.87 -22.11
N ILE A 190 -12.61 16.52 -22.52
CA ILE A 190 -11.90 17.19 -23.60
C ILE A 190 -11.83 16.24 -24.79
N ILE A 191 -12.42 16.63 -25.90
CA ILE A 191 -12.32 15.96 -27.19
C ILE A 191 -11.31 16.74 -28.03
N MET A 192 -10.32 16.08 -28.55
CA MET A 192 -9.25 16.67 -29.34
C MET A 192 -9.19 16.05 -30.73
N GLY A 193 -9.06 16.88 -31.74
CA GLY A 193 -8.75 16.43 -33.09
C GLY A 193 -7.27 16.09 -33.26
N THR A 194 -6.62 16.65 -34.27
CA THR A 194 -5.19 16.39 -34.50
C THR A 194 -4.32 17.26 -33.59
N VAL A 195 -3.38 16.65 -32.93
CA VAL A 195 -2.38 17.35 -32.10
C VAL A 195 -1.03 17.38 -32.84
N THR A 196 -0.52 18.56 -33.06
CA THR A 196 0.78 18.76 -33.70
C THR A 196 1.61 19.71 -32.83
N ASP A 197 2.69 19.19 -32.26
CA ASP A 197 3.56 19.89 -31.31
C ASP A 197 2.79 20.61 -30.17
N ASN A 198 2.56 21.91 -30.28
CA ASN A 198 1.86 22.75 -29.28
C ASN A 198 0.48 23.21 -29.73
N THR A 199 -0.04 22.70 -30.85
CA THR A 199 -1.35 23.09 -31.40
C THR A 199 -2.29 21.91 -31.42
N VAL A 200 -3.54 22.15 -31.05
CA VAL A 200 -4.63 21.19 -31.11
C VAL A 200 -5.67 21.77 -32.06
N SER A 201 -6.02 21.04 -33.12
CA SER A 201 -7.13 21.39 -33.97
C SER A 201 -8.41 20.73 -33.51
N ASP A 202 -9.56 21.37 -33.79
CA ASP A 202 -10.89 20.83 -33.49
C ASP A 202 -11.05 20.42 -32.01
N LEU A 203 -10.85 21.37 -31.10
CA LEU A 203 -11.01 21.16 -29.65
C LEU A 203 -12.47 21.34 -29.25
N VAL A 204 -13.03 20.36 -28.56
CA VAL A 204 -14.33 20.49 -27.89
C VAL A 204 -14.15 20.13 -26.41
N LEU A 205 -14.53 21.08 -25.55
CA LEU A 205 -14.43 20.91 -24.10
C LEU A 205 -15.86 20.99 -23.53
N PHE A 206 -16.23 19.91 -22.82
CA PHE A 206 -17.46 19.86 -22.03
C PHE A 206 -17.09 20.02 -20.56
N ASN A 207 -17.63 21.06 -19.94
CA ASN A 207 -17.46 21.28 -18.51
C ASN A 207 -18.80 21.24 -17.81
N THR A 208 -18.90 20.44 -16.77
CA THR A 208 -20.10 20.27 -15.95
C THR A 208 -19.77 20.82 -14.57
N ASP A 209 -19.97 22.12 -14.37
CA ASP A 209 -19.65 22.78 -13.10
C ASP A 209 -20.89 23.47 -12.53
N GLY A 210 -21.28 23.08 -11.32
CA GLY A 210 -22.43 23.64 -10.60
C GLY A 210 -23.76 23.47 -11.33
N ASP A 211 -24.50 24.57 -11.50
CA ASP A 211 -25.85 24.61 -12.11
C ASP A 211 -25.86 24.76 -13.64
N SER A 212 -24.70 24.82 -14.29
CA SER A 212 -24.61 25.03 -15.75
C SER A 212 -23.68 24.02 -16.41
N ASP A 213 -24.06 23.56 -17.60
CA ASP A 213 -23.23 22.78 -18.50
C ASP A 213 -22.64 23.74 -19.55
N THR A 214 -21.31 23.76 -19.66
CA THR A 214 -20.59 24.64 -20.60
C THR A 214 -19.93 23.80 -21.68
N ILE A 215 -20.20 24.13 -22.94
CA ILE A 215 -19.56 23.52 -24.11
C ILE A 215 -18.69 24.58 -24.76
N ILE A 216 -17.41 24.32 -24.93
CA ILE A 216 -16.48 25.19 -25.61
C ILE A 216 -16.02 24.50 -26.88
N ILE A 217 -16.22 25.11 -28.01
CA ILE A 217 -15.79 24.63 -29.33
C ILE A 217 -14.76 25.61 -29.85
N ALA A 218 -13.57 25.14 -30.19
CA ALA A 218 -12.53 25.98 -30.75
C ALA A 218 -11.86 25.26 -31.94
N GLY A 219 -11.45 26.01 -32.93
CA GLY A 219 -10.67 25.51 -34.04
C GLY A 219 -9.22 25.23 -33.58
N ASP A 220 -8.29 26.06 -34.07
CA ASP A 220 -6.89 25.92 -33.68
C ASP A 220 -6.64 26.50 -32.29
N SER A 221 -6.17 25.66 -31.39
CA SER A 221 -5.86 26.01 -30.01
C SER A 221 -4.39 25.72 -29.71
N SER A 222 -3.71 26.66 -29.04
CA SER A 222 -2.33 26.49 -28.63
C SER A 222 -2.26 26.14 -27.12
N LEU A 223 -1.43 25.14 -26.80
CA LEU A 223 -1.15 24.70 -25.45
C LEU A 223 0.17 25.26 -24.97
N ILE A 224 0.12 25.92 -23.83
CA ILE A 224 1.32 26.50 -23.21
C ILE A 224 1.35 26.04 -21.76
N GLY A 225 2.48 25.46 -21.32
CA GLY A 225 2.70 25.15 -19.90
C GLY A 225 2.63 26.45 -19.07
N SER A 226 1.79 26.46 -18.05
CA SER A 226 1.63 27.65 -17.23
C SER A 226 2.75 27.75 -16.19
N LYS A 227 3.22 28.97 -15.95
CA LYS A 227 4.10 29.29 -14.81
C LYS A 227 3.33 29.76 -13.58
N LYS A 228 1.99 29.79 -13.66
CA LYS A 228 1.13 30.22 -12.54
C LYS A 228 0.93 29.07 -11.58
N GLU A 229 1.04 29.35 -10.30
CA GLU A 229 0.84 28.38 -9.23
C GLU A 229 -0.60 27.82 -9.27
N GLY A 230 -0.75 26.50 -9.32
CA GLY A 230 -2.05 25.82 -9.42
C GLY A 230 -2.64 25.69 -10.83
N VAL A 231 -2.00 26.24 -11.86
CA VAL A 231 -2.42 26.09 -13.27
C VAL A 231 -1.43 25.17 -13.98
N LEU A 232 -1.90 24.03 -14.45
CA LEU A 232 -1.06 23.03 -15.13
C LEU A 232 -0.70 23.51 -16.53
N MET A 233 -1.70 23.98 -17.28
CA MET A 233 -1.54 24.46 -18.64
C MET A 233 -2.56 25.56 -18.98
N GLU A 234 -2.20 26.42 -19.90
CA GLU A 234 -3.07 27.42 -20.50
C GLU A 234 -3.42 27.02 -21.94
N LEU A 235 -4.70 26.85 -22.21
CA LEU A 235 -5.24 26.62 -23.54
C LEU A 235 -5.62 27.99 -24.14
N THR A 236 -4.85 28.46 -25.10
CA THR A 236 -5.22 29.64 -25.87
C THR A 236 -5.96 29.18 -27.12
N MET A 237 -7.22 29.49 -27.18
CA MET A 237 -8.15 29.11 -28.25
C MET A 237 -8.40 30.29 -29.18
N ASN A 238 -8.32 30.06 -30.48
CA ASN A 238 -8.71 31.03 -31.49
C ASN A 238 -10.12 30.68 -32.00
N ASP A 239 -10.94 31.72 -32.25
CA ASP A 239 -12.32 31.60 -32.74
C ASP A 239 -13.18 30.64 -31.90
N ALA A 240 -13.14 30.81 -30.58
CA ALA A 240 -13.86 29.94 -29.63
C ALA A 240 -15.33 30.34 -29.52
N THR A 241 -16.21 29.33 -29.59
CA THR A 241 -17.64 29.47 -29.28
C THR A 241 -17.92 28.77 -27.97
N VAL A 242 -18.39 29.50 -26.99
CA VAL A 242 -18.77 29.00 -25.66
C VAL A 242 -20.29 28.98 -25.58
N ILE A 243 -20.87 27.82 -25.30
CA ILE A 243 -22.32 27.63 -25.12
C ILE A 243 -22.52 27.24 -23.65
N SER A 244 -23.24 28.05 -22.90
CA SER A 244 -23.60 27.77 -21.51
C SER A 244 -25.09 27.45 -21.40
N ILE A 245 -25.42 26.28 -20.85
CA ILE A 245 -26.79 25.77 -20.71
C ILE A 245 -27.12 25.69 -19.22
N ASN A 246 -28.14 26.39 -18.77
CA ASN A 246 -28.62 26.31 -17.41
C ASN A 246 -29.40 25.00 -17.20
N ARG A 247 -28.99 24.15 -16.23
CA ARG A 247 -29.64 22.87 -15.95
C ARG A 247 -31.07 23.00 -15.42
N ASN A 248 -31.34 24.08 -14.70
CA ASN A 248 -32.66 24.32 -14.10
C ASN A 248 -33.65 24.87 -15.11
N GLU A 249 -33.16 25.60 -16.15
CA GLU A 249 -33.96 26.18 -17.21
C GLU A 249 -33.38 25.82 -18.58
N LYS A 250 -33.57 24.57 -19.00
CA LYS A 250 -33.00 24.00 -20.24
C LYS A 250 -33.34 24.73 -21.53
N GLN A 251 -34.26 25.66 -21.50
CA GLN A 251 -34.63 26.53 -22.65
C GLN A 251 -33.76 27.78 -22.72
N ASN A 252 -33.04 28.14 -21.66
CA ASN A 252 -32.16 29.30 -21.62
C ASN A 252 -30.70 28.83 -21.82
N PHE A 253 -30.11 29.29 -22.89
CA PHE A 253 -28.70 29.10 -23.19
C PHE A 253 -28.07 30.40 -23.65
N ASP A 254 -26.83 30.61 -23.22
CA ASP A 254 -26.01 31.73 -23.61
C ASP A 254 -24.97 31.29 -24.62
N VAL A 255 -24.77 32.03 -25.69
CA VAL A 255 -23.70 31.79 -26.66
C VAL A 255 -22.76 32.97 -26.69
N LEU A 256 -21.51 32.72 -26.39
CA LEU A 256 -20.44 33.71 -26.46
C LEU A 256 -19.45 33.30 -27.54
N GLN A 257 -19.22 34.19 -28.50
CA GLN A 257 -18.20 33.99 -29.52
C GLN A 257 -17.03 34.94 -29.25
N SER A 258 -15.81 34.39 -29.24
CA SER A 258 -14.59 35.15 -28.96
C SER A 258 -13.51 34.83 -29.98
N SER A 259 -12.87 35.84 -30.52
CA SER A 259 -11.74 35.67 -31.44
C SER A 259 -10.52 35.05 -30.75
N LYS A 260 -10.35 35.28 -29.44
CA LYS A 260 -9.28 34.70 -28.64
C LYS A 260 -9.76 34.50 -27.20
N SER A 261 -9.68 33.27 -26.72
CA SER A 261 -10.01 32.91 -25.33
C SER A 261 -8.89 32.12 -24.72
N THR A 262 -8.67 32.27 -23.42
CA THR A 262 -7.70 31.48 -22.68
C THR A 262 -8.45 30.68 -21.61
N TYR A 263 -8.33 29.38 -21.68
CA TYR A 263 -8.87 28.45 -20.67
C TYR A 263 -7.72 27.90 -19.84
N ASN A 264 -7.82 28.06 -18.54
CA ASN A 264 -6.81 27.54 -17.60
C ASN A 264 -7.21 26.14 -17.15
N VAL A 265 -6.39 25.15 -17.47
CA VAL A 265 -6.53 23.80 -16.93
C VAL A 265 -5.81 23.76 -15.59
N PHE A 266 -6.59 23.70 -14.51
CA PHE A 266 -6.04 23.71 -13.17
C PHE A 266 -5.38 22.36 -12.82
N GLU A 267 -4.33 22.41 -12.04
CA GLU A 267 -3.61 21.23 -11.51
C GLU A 267 -4.58 20.33 -10.75
N THR A 268 -5.52 20.89 -10.02
CA THR A 268 -6.56 20.17 -9.27
C THR A 268 -7.51 19.36 -10.16
N THR A 269 -7.71 19.78 -11.39
CA THR A 269 -8.59 19.10 -12.35
C THR A 269 -7.94 17.85 -12.94
N VAL A 270 -6.62 17.85 -13.10
CA VAL A 270 -5.86 16.74 -13.73
C VAL A 270 -5.21 15.83 -12.70
N MET A 271 -4.76 16.38 -11.58
CA MET A 271 -4.00 15.64 -10.54
C MET A 271 -4.78 15.47 -9.23
N GLY A 272 -6.03 15.90 -9.17
CA GLY A 272 -6.78 15.99 -7.91
C GLY A 272 -6.36 17.19 -7.06
N THR A 273 -7.02 17.36 -5.93
CA THR A 273 -6.79 18.52 -5.05
C THR A 273 -5.33 18.65 -4.61
N THR A 274 -4.84 19.86 -4.43
CA THR A 274 -3.52 20.22 -3.84
C THR A 274 -3.33 19.66 -2.41
N ARG A 275 -4.35 18.97 -1.87
CA ARG A 275 -4.28 18.28 -0.58
C ARG A 275 -3.33 17.09 -0.69
N ARG A 276 -2.50 16.92 0.33
CA ARG A 276 -1.60 15.76 0.44
C ARG A 276 -2.40 14.48 0.32
N SER A 277 -1.93 13.54 -0.50
CA SER A 277 -2.55 12.21 -0.59
C SER A 277 -2.33 11.45 0.72
N ALA A 278 -3.18 10.47 1.01
CA ALA A 278 -3.06 9.64 2.21
C ALA A 278 -1.68 8.96 2.33
N GLY A 279 -1.07 8.60 1.19
CA GLY A 279 0.28 8.02 1.15
C GLY A 279 1.42 8.99 1.51
N GLU A 280 1.16 10.31 1.47
CA GLU A 280 2.12 11.36 1.84
C GLU A 280 2.05 11.75 3.32
N MET A 281 1.14 11.15 4.07
CA MET A 281 0.90 11.48 5.47
C MET A 281 1.43 10.41 6.40
N THR A 282 1.94 10.84 7.57
CA THR A 282 2.24 9.94 8.68
C THR A 282 0.95 9.47 9.36
N THR A 283 1.02 8.45 10.18
CA THR A 283 -0.12 7.99 11.00
C THR A 283 -0.73 9.14 11.82
N TYR A 284 0.12 10.03 12.35
CA TYR A 284 -0.33 11.19 13.12
C TYR A 284 -1.10 12.19 12.24
N ASP A 285 -0.57 12.51 11.06
CA ASP A 285 -1.19 13.44 10.11
C ASP A 285 -2.53 12.88 9.60
N LEU A 286 -2.57 11.57 9.25
CA LEU A 286 -3.79 10.88 8.84
C LEU A 286 -4.89 10.96 9.90
N LYS A 287 -4.53 10.72 11.17
CA LYS A 287 -5.49 10.82 12.28
C LYS A 287 -6.07 12.24 12.42
N LYS A 288 -5.23 13.26 12.25
CA LYS A 288 -5.64 14.66 12.30
C LYS A 288 -6.56 15.02 11.13
N GLU A 289 -6.23 14.55 9.93
CA GLU A 289 -7.02 14.79 8.72
C GLU A 289 -8.40 14.09 8.79
N ILE A 290 -8.44 12.83 9.24
CA ILE A 290 -9.70 12.09 9.46
C ILE A 290 -10.60 12.83 10.44
N LYS A 291 -10.03 13.38 11.54
CA LYS A 291 -10.80 14.16 12.51
C LYS A 291 -11.39 15.40 11.86
N ARG A 292 -10.60 16.14 11.06
CA ARG A 292 -11.05 17.34 10.34
C ARG A 292 -12.18 17.02 9.36
N LEU A 293 -12.02 15.95 8.56
CA LEU A 293 -13.03 15.54 7.57
C LEU A 293 -14.36 15.13 8.22
N LYS A 294 -14.32 14.52 9.41
CA LYS A 294 -15.52 14.20 10.19
C LYS A 294 -16.20 15.46 10.75
N GLU A 295 -15.44 16.48 11.15
CA GLU A 295 -15.97 17.75 11.65
C GLU A 295 -16.58 18.60 10.52
N GLU A 296 -16.04 18.50 9.30
CA GLU A 296 -16.54 19.20 8.09
C GLU A 296 -17.77 18.51 7.46
N ASN A 297 -18.34 17.46 8.06
CA ASN A 297 -19.42 16.62 7.50
C ASN A 297 -19.11 16.15 6.06
N GLY A 298 -17.86 15.75 5.83
CA GLY A 298 -17.44 15.21 4.55
C GLY A 298 -18.22 13.96 4.15
N ASP A 299 -18.24 13.65 2.87
CA ASP A 299 -18.85 12.44 2.32
C ASP A 299 -18.34 11.20 3.08
N GLU A 300 -19.25 10.36 3.54
CA GLU A 300 -18.98 9.19 4.39
C GLU A 300 -18.05 8.19 3.68
N SER A 301 -18.23 8.02 2.38
CA SER A 301 -17.38 7.17 1.54
C SER A 301 -15.94 7.71 1.47
N TYR A 302 -15.79 9.04 1.33
CA TYR A 302 -14.48 9.68 1.33
C TYR A 302 -13.76 9.56 2.68
N VAL A 303 -14.47 9.75 3.78
CA VAL A 303 -13.92 9.57 5.13
C VAL A 303 -13.49 8.12 5.36
N SER A 304 -14.28 7.15 4.90
CA SER A 304 -13.98 5.71 4.98
C SER A 304 -12.70 5.34 4.24
N PHE A 305 -12.44 5.95 3.08
CA PHE A 305 -11.18 5.79 2.36
C PHE A 305 -9.96 6.23 3.20
N TRP A 306 -10.05 7.38 3.90
CA TRP A 306 -8.95 7.86 4.75
C TRP A 306 -8.74 6.98 5.97
N ILE A 307 -9.81 6.46 6.57
CA ILE A 307 -9.76 5.49 7.67
C ILE A 307 -9.11 4.18 7.20
N MET A 308 -9.44 3.72 5.99
CA MET A 308 -8.80 2.55 5.37
C MET A 308 -7.29 2.73 5.25
N GLU A 309 -6.85 3.86 4.71
CA GLU A 309 -5.41 4.16 4.56
C GLU A 309 -4.69 4.22 5.92
N PHE A 310 -5.35 4.74 6.95
CA PHE A 310 -4.83 4.71 8.31
C PHE A 310 -4.63 3.28 8.83
N TYR A 311 -5.60 2.39 8.65
CA TYR A 311 -5.46 1.00 9.10
C TYR A 311 -4.43 0.21 8.28
N LYS A 312 -4.27 0.50 7.01
CA LYS A 312 -3.22 -0.10 6.16
C LYS A 312 -1.81 0.17 6.70
N LYS A 313 -1.56 1.34 7.29
CA LYS A 313 -0.28 1.68 7.91
C LYS A 313 0.15 0.68 8.98
N PHE A 314 -0.80 0.11 9.71
CA PHE A 314 -0.56 -0.90 10.73
C PHE A 314 -0.66 -2.32 10.17
N SER A 315 -1.72 -2.62 9.44
CA SER A 315 -2.02 -3.97 8.99
C SER A 315 -0.91 -4.58 8.13
N ILE A 316 -0.32 -3.80 7.22
CA ILE A 316 0.75 -4.30 6.33
C ILE A 316 2.01 -4.71 7.12
N PRO A 317 2.63 -3.87 7.96
CA PRO A 317 3.80 -4.26 8.73
C PRO A 317 3.53 -5.40 9.72
N PHE A 318 2.40 -5.34 10.42
CA PHE A 318 2.01 -6.38 11.38
C PHE A 318 1.73 -7.74 10.72
N GLY A 319 1.46 -7.76 9.43
CA GLY A 319 1.39 -8.98 8.63
C GLY A 319 2.61 -9.89 8.84
N SER A 320 3.81 -9.33 9.03
CA SER A 320 5.05 -10.10 9.27
C SER A 320 4.95 -10.99 10.52
N VAL A 321 4.25 -10.54 11.58
CA VAL A 321 4.05 -11.34 12.80
C VAL A 321 3.11 -12.51 12.54
N PHE A 322 1.99 -12.28 11.86
CA PHE A 322 1.05 -13.34 11.51
C PHE A 322 1.66 -14.36 10.56
N PHE A 323 2.44 -13.89 9.60
CA PHE A 323 3.16 -14.73 8.65
C PHE A 323 4.26 -15.55 9.31
N SER A 324 4.98 -15.00 10.29
CA SER A 324 6.01 -15.78 11.03
C SER A 324 5.37 -16.91 11.82
N PHE A 325 4.22 -16.69 12.43
CA PHE A 325 3.47 -17.72 13.16
C PHE A 325 2.92 -18.80 12.22
N LEU A 326 2.34 -18.41 11.09
CA LEU A 326 1.86 -19.34 10.07
C LEU A 326 3.01 -20.16 9.46
N ALA A 327 4.13 -19.49 9.13
CA ALA A 327 5.31 -20.14 8.59
C ALA A 327 5.85 -21.23 9.52
N PHE A 328 5.94 -20.95 10.83
CA PHE A 328 6.31 -21.93 11.83
C PHE A 328 5.39 -23.15 11.78
N SER A 329 4.09 -22.92 11.87
CA SER A 329 3.10 -24.00 11.96
C SER A 329 3.10 -24.89 10.71
N ILE A 330 3.17 -24.30 9.51
CA ILE A 330 3.20 -25.02 8.23
C ILE A 330 4.53 -25.78 8.07
N ALA A 331 5.66 -25.15 8.35
CA ALA A 331 6.97 -25.77 8.16
C ALA A 331 7.11 -27.05 9.01
N PHE A 332 6.60 -27.03 10.23
CA PHE A 332 6.64 -28.20 11.13
C PHE A 332 5.68 -29.33 10.74
N LEU A 333 4.56 -29.00 10.10
CA LEU A 333 3.59 -30.01 9.64
C LEU A 333 3.99 -30.65 8.32
N PHE A 334 4.52 -29.87 7.38
CA PHE A 334 4.72 -30.28 6.00
C PHE A 334 6.20 -30.31 5.55
N GLY A 335 7.13 -29.76 6.33
CA GLY A 335 8.53 -29.60 5.96
C GLY A 335 9.38 -30.88 5.98
N LYS A 336 8.82 -32.05 6.29
CA LYS A 336 9.58 -33.31 6.48
C LYS A 336 10.27 -33.84 5.22
N HIS A 337 9.66 -33.59 4.03
CA HIS A 337 10.21 -33.99 2.73
C HIS A 337 10.38 -32.74 1.86
N ASN A 338 11.60 -32.48 1.36
CA ASN A 338 11.91 -31.31 0.52
C ASN A 338 11.39 -29.99 1.10
N GLY A 339 11.55 -29.78 2.40
CA GLY A 339 10.92 -28.68 3.14
C GLY A 339 11.26 -27.30 2.60
N LEU A 340 12.46 -27.09 2.05
CA LEU A 340 12.87 -25.85 1.43
C LEU A 340 12.02 -25.54 0.17
N THR A 341 11.88 -26.49 -0.74
CA THR A 341 11.10 -26.34 -1.97
C THR A 341 9.60 -26.21 -1.67
N MET A 342 9.09 -27.05 -0.77
CA MET A 342 7.69 -26.98 -0.33
C MET A 342 7.40 -25.65 0.37
N GLY A 343 8.34 -25.14 1.18
CA GLY A 343 8.22 -23.84 1.82
C GLY A 343 8.12 -22.70 0.81
N LEU A 344 8.92 -22.74 -0.25
CA LEU A 344 8.86 -21.75 -1.33
C LEU A 344 7.49 -21.76 -2.04
N PHE A 345 7.03 -22.92 -2.51
CA PHE A 345 5.76 -23.03 -3.25
C PHE A 345 4.56 -22.66 -2.39
N LEU A 346 4.45 -23.21 -1.17
CA LEU A 346 3.36 -22.88 -0.26
C LEU A 346 3.40 -21.39 0.12
N GLY A 347 4.59 -20.86 0.36
CA GLY A 347 4.79 -19.44 0.68
C GLY A 347 4.27 -18.54 -0.43
N ILE A 348 4.62 -18.80 -1.69
CA ILE A 348 4.15 -17.99 -2.84
C ILE A 348 2.62 -18.08 -2.97
N ILE A 349 2.03 -19.28 -2.87
CA ILE A 349 0.57 -19.45 -2.95
C ILE A 349 -0.14 -18.63 -1.87
N ILE A 350 0.34 -18.72 -0.63
CA ILE A 350 -0.25 -17.97 0.49
C ILE A 350 -0.07 -16.45 0.30
N CYS A 351 1.08 -16.01 -0.21
CA CYS A 351 1.32 -14.60 -0.54
C CYS A 351 0.31 -14.07 -1.56
N VAL A 352 0.09 -14.81 -2.66
CA VAL A 352 -0.87 -14.44 -3.71
C VAL A 352 -2.30 -14.38 -3.16
N LEU A 353 -2.70 -15.39 -2.37
CA LEU A 353 -4.04 -15.41 -1.76
C LEU A 353 -4.23 -14.25 -0.77
N ASN A 354 -3.24 -13.98 0.06
CA ASN A 354 -3.31 -12.85 1.00
C ASN A 354 -3.36 -11.51 0.27
N TRP A 355 -2.55 -11.33 -0.78
CA TRP A 355 -2.56 -10.13 -1.61
C TRP A 355 -3.92 -9.93 -2.28
N ALA A 356 -4.51 -10.99 -2.85
CA ALA A 356 -5.85 -10.94 -3.43
C ALA A 356 -6.90 -10.55 -2.39
N MET A 357 -6.83 -11.12 -1.17
CA MET A 357 -7.74 -10.75 -0.08
C MET A 357 -7.58 -9.28 0.34
N GLN A 358 -6.35 -8.74 0.36
CA GLN A 358 -6.12 -7.32 0.66
C GLN A 358 -6.74 -6.40 -0.40
N ILE A 359 -6.63 -6.75 -1.69
CA ILE A 359 -7.27 -5.98 -2.79
C ILE A 359 -8.80 -6.04 -2.65
N LEU A 360 -9.35 -7.24 -2.44
CA LEU A 360 -10.79 -7.39 -2.23
C LEU A 360 -11.27 -6.57 -1.04
N GLY A 361 -10.55 -6.58 0.09
CA GLY A 361 -10.87 -5.76 1.26
C GLY A 361 -10.92 -4.26 0.93
N GLN A 362 -9.95 -3.75 0.17
CA GLN A 362 -9.95 -2.35 -0.28
C GLN A 362 -11.14 -2.04 -1.19
N MET A 363 -11.48 -2.95 -2.11
CA MET A 363 -12.63 -2.80 -2.99
C MET A 363 -13.96 -2.78 -2.20
N PHE A 364 -14.09 -3.60 -1.15
CA PHE A 364 -15.29 -3.59 -0.31
C PHE A 364 -15.46 -2.28 0.45
N VAL A 365 -14.38 -1.67 0.93
CA VAL A 365 -14.46 -0.35 1.56
C VAL A 365 -14.94 0.71 0.56
N VAL A 366 -14.36 0.74 -0.64
CA VAL A 366 -14.62 1.82 -1.62
C VAL A 366 -15.97 1.66 -2.33
N ARG A 367 -16.41 0.40 -2.61
CA ARG A 367 -17.61 0.16 -3.43
C ARG A 367 -18.84 -0.25 -2.63
N VAL A 368 -18.64 -0.89 -1.48
CA VAL A 368 -19.73 -1.48 -0.68
C VAL A 368 -19.88 -0.75 0.67
N GLU A 369 -18.97 0.18 0.97
CA GLU A 369 -18.96 1.00 2.19
C GLU A 369 -18.91 0.17 3.49
N TRP A 370 -18.26 -0.99 3.43
CA TRP A 370 -18.05 -1.80 4.63
C TRP A 370 -17.04 -1.14 5.58
N ASP A 371 -17.12 -1.50 6.85
CA ASP A 371 -16.23 -0.97 7.89
C ASP A 371 -14.74 -1.21 7.51
N PRO A 372 -13.94 -0.14 7.39
CA PRO A 372 -12.54 -0.22 6.95
C PRO A 372 -11.66 -1.07 7.86
N PHE A 373 -11.96 -1.13 9.18
CA PHE A 373 -11.16 -1.92 10.11
C PHE A 373 -11.21 -3.41 9.75
N TRP A 374 -12.42 -3.96 9.59
CA TRP A 374 -12.58 -5.37 9.28
C TRP A 374 -12.00 -5.72 7.90
N CYS A 375 -12.29 -4.90 6.89
CA CYS A 375 -11.83 -5.15 5.53
C CYS A 375 -10.30 -5.22 5.42
N ILE A 376 -9.58 -4.42 6.19
CA ILE A 376 -8.11 -4.34 6.15
C ILE A 376 -7.44 -5.35 7.09
N TRP A 377 -8.09 -5.74 8.20
CA TRP A 377 -7.49 -6.68 9.15
C TRP A 377 -7.85 -8.15 8.88
N VAL A 378 -8.98 -8.44 8.22
CA VAL A 378 -9.43 -9.80 7.92
C VAL A 378 -8.35 -10.64 7.22
N PRO A 379 -7.61 -10.18 6.22
CA PRO A 379 -6.54 -10.98 5.61
C PRO A 379 -5.50 -11.47 6.63
N ASN A 380 -5.08 -10.60 7.53
CA ASN A 380 -4.11 -10.96 8.58
C ASN A 380 -4.75 -11.87 9.64
N MET A 381 -6.02 -11.65 10.00
CA MET A 381 -6.74 -12.52 10.94
C MET A 381 -6.90 -13.93 10.39
N VAL A 382 -7.24 -14.08 9.11
CA VAL A 382 -7.33 -15.38 8.44
C VAL A 382 -5.99 -16.12 8.51
N VAL A 383 -4.89 -15.44 8.20
CA VAL A 383 -3.53 -15.99 8.32
C VAL A 383 -3.23 -16.41 9.76
N GLY A 384 -3.58 -15.58 10.75
CA GLY A 384 -3.39 -15.87 12.17
C GLY A 384 -4.21 -17.08 12.64
N ILE A 385 -5.48 -17.15 12.24
CA ILE A 385 -6.38 -18.26 12.57
C ILE A 385 -5.87 -19.57 11.95
N LEU A 386 -5.48 -19.55 10.68
CA LEU A 386 -4.89 -20.72 10.02
C LEU A 386 -3.60 -21.15 10.72
N GLY A 387 -2.72 -20.21 11.06
CA GLY A 387 -1.51 -20.48 11.83
C GLY A 387 -1.83 -21.13 13.18
N PHE A 388 -2.86 -20.65 13.88
CA PHE A 388 -3.28 -21.20 15.15
C PHE A 388 -3.89 -22.61 15.03
N ILE A 389 -4.73 -22.84 14.04
CA ILE A 389 -5.29 -24.17 13.75
C ILE A 389 -4.15 -25.17 13.49
N PHE A 390 -3.20 -24.83 12.62
CA PHE A 390 -2.07 -25.69 12.31
C PHE A 390 -1.15 -25.91 13.53
N TYR A 391 -0.98 -24.90 14.37
CA TYR A 391 -0.24 -25.02 15.62
C TYR A 391 -0.92 -26.01 16.59
N LEU A 392 -2.26 -25.95 16.74
CA LEU A 392 -3.01 -26.90 17.56
C LEU A 392 -2.89 -28.35 17.04
N VAL A 393 -2.91 -28.53 15.72
CA VAL A 393 -2.68 -29.85 15.10
C VAL A 393 -1.26 -30.33 15.39
N LEU A 394 -0.26 -29.45 15.35
CA LEU A 394 1.14 -29.75 15.64
C LEU A 394 1.34 -30.21 17.10
N VAL A 395 0.73 -29.52 18.05
CA VAL A 395 0.87 -29.83 19.50
C VAL A 395 0.16 -31.12 19.87
N ARG A 396 -0.89 -31.52 19.14
CA ARG A 396 -1.62 -32.78 19.37
C ARG A 396 -0.93 -34.02 18.76
N LYS A 397 0.00 -33.86 17.83
CA LYS A 397 0.84 -34.92 17.28
C LYS A 397 2.11 -35.12 18.12
#